data_11dfd19e0d1238d526da33f66a57bd6c
#
_entry.id   11dfd19e0d1238d526da33f66a57bd6c
#
_cell.length_a   1.000
_cell.length_b   1.000
_cell.length_c   1.000
_cell.angle_alpha   90.00
_cell.angle_beta   90.00
_cell.angle_gamma   90.00
#
_symmetry.space_group_name_H-M   'P 1'
#
loop_
_entity.id
_entity.type
_entity.pdbx_description
1 polymer ?
#
loop_
_entity_poly.entity_id
_entity_poly.type
_entity_poly.pdbx_seq_one_letter_code
_entity_poly.pdbx_strand_id
1 'polypeptide(L)'
;MSFADNIFGSYTRNNQKRIREMVKEVKAKVNSYKGSSITSSEIKKRSISLMNDIRSGKSSIEDKLIDAVALCYLATERSIGVSLYDVQLEAALAMREGAIAEVKTGEGKTFIQIIEAYLNALDGKGVHVITANDYLIGRDLEETKPVYDLLGLTSGVVYGNDKMTRDERREIYKSDIVYGTAKTLAFDYLLDNTVTKKEDRVFNLPNKYDKNYGKAFNYAIIDEVDSILLDDATVPLIINGGYPGQKKSDIGEEEFKRRSEINREMYRKAMLLADTLTCKIEAQDELDKNKEIRFKEDCLLYQDDQKVIFSEKLYKKIYGNKDVSKLSLEEQEYLMNFTVAVENCILAKFYYKNGEHYVLSNVPVKPGKKPRKEIVLIDESTGRLTPGRRKGHGIHEALEAKEELLAKGKSYHVAIQSPTVTTATCTYPDFMSRYKSGISGMTGTSNIEEFNEIYNLPTYEVPSRLPNIRKDLKESVYLTK
;
A
#
# COMPACT_ATOMS: atom_id res chain seq x y z
N MET A 1 -17.05 -29.24 -14.82
CA MET A 1 -15.77 -29.29 -14.08
C MET A 1 -14.65 -29.11 -15.09
N SER A 2 -13.86 -28.04 -14.96
CA SER A 2 -12.78 -27.77 -15.89
C SER A 2 -11.58 -28.71 -15.62
N PHE A 3 -10.65 -28.82 -16.56
CA PHE A 3 -9.42 -29.58 -16.40
C PHE A 3 -8.59 -29.08 -15.19
N ALA A 4 -8.70 -27.79 -14.88
CA ALA A 4 -8.10 -27.17 -13.70
C ALA A 4 -8.72 -27.71 -12.39
N ASP A 5 -10.06 -27.86 -12.30
CA ASP A 5 -10.73 -28.40 -11.11
C ASP A 5 -10.24 -29.81 -10.72
N ASN A 6 -9.88 -30.63 -11.72
CA ASN A 6 -9.38 -31.98 -11.46
C ASN A 6 -7.92 -31.99 -10.95
N ILE A 7 -7.06 -31.08 -11.41
CA ILE A 7 -5.67 -31.01 -10.98
C ILE A 7 -5.56 -30.34 -9.61
N PHE A 8 -6.22 -29.20 -9.41
CA PHE A 8 -6.16 -28.44 -8.16
C PHE A 8 -6.99 -29.09 -7.04
N GLY A 9 -8.16 -29.66 -7.35
CA GLY A 9 -8.97 -30.39 -6.36
C GLY A 9 -8.29 -31.64 -5.82
N SER A 10 -7.52 -32.38 -6.63
CA SER A 10 -6.76 -33.56 -6.19
C SER A 10 -5.54 -33.16 -5.35
N TYR A 11 -4.82 -32.10 -5.71
CA TYR A 11 -3.71 -31.53 -4.92
C TYR A 11 -4.18 -31.12 -3.53
N THR A 12 -5.30 -30.40 -3.46
CA THR A 12 -5.88 -29.93 -2.18
C THR A 12 -6.25 -31.10 -1.25
N ARG A 13 -6.89 -32.15 -1.75
CA ARG A 13 -7.29 -33.33 -0.93
C ARG A 13 -6.11 -34.11 -0.37
N ASN A 14 -5.09 -34.35 -1.17
CA ASN A 14 -3.91 -35.08 -0.71
C ASN A 14 -3.12 -34.27 0.33
N ASN A 15 -2.99 -32.97 0.11
CA ASN A 15 -2.34 -32.08 1.06
C ASN A 15 -3.14 -31.95 2.36
N GLN A 16 -4.47 -31.85 2.30
CA GLN A 16 -5.31 -31.86 3.50
C GLN A 16 -5.09 -33.10 4.37
N LYS A 17 -5.04 -34.27 3.75
CA LYS A 17 -4.78 -35.51 4.51
C LYS A 17 -3.40 -35.49 5.18
N ARG A 18 -2.36 -35.10 4.46
CA ARG A 18 -1.00 -34.98 4.99
C ARG A 18 -0.92 -33.96 6.13
N ILE A 19 -1.51 -32.77 5.97
CA ILE A 19 -1.54 -31.75 7.01
C ILE A 19 -2.25 -32.26 8.27
N ARG A 20 -3.37 -32.97 8.14
CA ARG A 20 -4.06 -33.59 9.28
C ARG A 20 -3.22 -34.65 10.02
N GLU A 21 -2.43 -35.43 9.28
CA GLU A 21 -1.48 -36.35 9.93
C GLU A 21 -0.40 -35.55 10.70
N MET A 22 0.15 -34.49 10.13
CA MET A 22 1.11 -33.62 10.84
C MET A 22 0.49 -33.00 12.11
N VAL A 23 -0.78 -32.58 12.08
CA VAL A 23 -1.48 -32.08 13.27
C VAL A 23 -1.55 -33.14 14.37
N LYS A 24 -1.80 -34.42 14.02
CA LYS A 24 -1.77 -35.53 14.99
C LYS A 24 -0.39 -35.69 15.62
N GLU A 25 0.66 -35.62 14.81
CA GLU A 25 2.05 -35.69 15.30
C GLU A 25 2.39 -34.54 16.23
N VAL A 26 1.99 -33.30 15.88
CA VAL A 26 2.15 -32.14 16.74
C VAL A 26 1.45 -32.36 18.10
N LYS A 27 0.21 -32.85 18.09
CA LYS A 27 -0.55 -33.09 19.35
C LYS A 27 0.08 -34.22 20.18
N ALA A 28 0.56 -35.27 19.54
CA ALA A 28 1.32 -36.33 20.24
C ALA A 28 2.58 -35.74 20.90
N LYS A 29 3.29 -34.85 20.22
CA LYS A 29 4.48 -34.19 20.75
C LYS A 29 4.15 -33.24 21.91
N VAL A 30 3.08 -32.43 21.78
CA VAL A 30 2.56 -31.58 22.86
C VAL A 30 2.24 -32.41 24.11
N ASN A 31 1.55 -33.56 23.94
CA ASN A 31 1.21 -34.44 25.04
C ASN A 31 2.45 -35.06 25.70
N SER A 32 3.45 -35.42 24.89
CA SER A 32 4.75 -35.90 25.41
C SER A 32 5.44 -34.85 26.28
N TYR A 33 5.46 -33.58 25.83
CA TYR A 33 6.02 -32.49 26.62
C TYR A 33 5.21 -32.20 27.90
N LYS A 34 3.88 -32.25 27.83
CA LYS A 34 3.01 -32.09 29.01
C LYS A 34 3.23 -33.24 30.02
N GLY A 35 3.38 -34.48 29.53
CA GLY A 35 3.69 -35.63 30.37
C GLY A 35 5.03 -35.54 31.11
N SER A 36 6.01 -34.84 30.51
CA SER A 36 7.29 -34.53 31.19
C SER A 36 7.27 -33.26 32.02
N SER A 37 6.10 -32.64 32.23
CA SER A 37 5.92 -31.43 33.03
C SER A 37 6.81 -30.27 32.62
N ILE A 38 6.97 -30.05 31.27
CA ILE A 38 7.84 -29.00 30.72
C ILE A 38 7.54 -27.62 31.33
N THR A 39 8.57 -26.91 31.74
CA THR A 39 8.46 -25.55 32.31
C THR A 39 8.58 -24.48 31.22
N SER A 40 8.13 -23.24 31.51
CA SER A 40 8.31 -22.09 30.59
C SER A 40 9.79 -21.84 30.27
N SER A 41 10.69 -22.00 31.23
CA SER A 41 12.15 -21.88 31.01
C SER A 41 12.67 -22.94 30.03
N GLU A 42 12.18 -24.16 30.11
CA GLU A 42 12.55 -25.22 29.18
C GLU A 42 11.98 -25.02 27.78
N ILE A 43 10.73 -24.52 27.66
CA ILE A 43 10.16 -24.14 26.36
C ILE A 43 11.08 -23.11 25.69
N LYS A 44 11.45 -22.02 26.37
CA LYS A 44 12.37 -21.00 25.86
C LYS A 44 13.73 -21.58 25.46
N LYS A 45 14.32 -22.39 26.34
CA LYS A 45 15.63 -23.02 26.09
C LYS A 45 15.61 -23.94 24.88
N ARG A 46 14.56 -24.75 24.70
CA ARG A 46 14.39 -25.65 23.56
C ARG A 46 14.17 -24.88 22.27
N SER A 47 13.33 -23.82 22.31
CA SER A 47 13.10 -22.94 21.15
C SER A 47 14.40 -22.27 20.69
N ILE A 48 15.19 -21.70 21.62
CA ILE A 48 16.47 -21.06 21.31
C ILE A 48 17.46 -22.11 20.75
N SER A 49 17.53 -23.33 21.33
CA SER A 49 18.37 -24.39 20.80
C SER A 49 17.99 -24.77 19.36
N LEU A 50 16.69 -24.90 19.09
CA LEU A 50 16.15 -25.21 17.77
C LEU A 50 16.52 -24.11 16.75
N MET A 51 16.34 -22.82 17.12
CA MET A 51 16.76 -21.69 16.29
C MET A 51 18.27 -21.72 15.99
N ASN A 52 19.11 -22.04 16.98
CA ASN A 52 20.56 -22.13 16.80
C ASN A 52 20.94 -23.27 15.84
N ASP A 53 20.30 -24.42 15.95
CA ASP A 53 20.54 -25.56 15.05
C ASP A 53 20.17 -25.20 13.60
N ILE A 54 19.05 -24.51 13.40
CA ILE A 54 18.61 -24.05 12.07
C ILE A 54 19.55 -22.95 11.53
N ARG A 55 19.82 -21.92 12.32
CA ARG A 55 20.66 -20.79 11.92
C ARG A 55 22.13 -21.17 11.64
N SER A 56 22.58 -22.25 12.24
CA SER A 56 23.93 -22.81 11.97
C SER A 56 23.96 -23.79 10.80
N GLY A 57 22.80 -24.14 10.22
CA GLY A 57 22.68 -25.12 9.13
C GLY A 57 22.81 -26.59 9.58
N LYS A 58 22.75 -26.86 10.88
CA LYS A 58 22.78 -28.22 11.44
C LYS A 58 21.48 -29.01 11.19
N SER A 59 20.36 -28.29 11.09
CA SER A 59 19.03 -28.86 10.80
C SER A 59 18.27 -27.92 9.87
N SER A 60 17.36 -28.44 9.08
CA SER A 60 16.37 -27.65 8.35
C SER A 60 15.17 -27.32 9.25
N ILE A 61 14.33 -26.36 8.80
CA ILE A 61 13.06 -26.08 9.48
C ILE A 61 12.14 -27.28 9.37
N GLU A 62 12.13 -27.96 8.25
CA GLU A 62 11.31 -29.14 7.96
C GLU A 62 11.64 -30.29 8.92
N ASP A 63 12.93 -30.52 9.21
CA ASP A 63 13.35 -31.56 10.20
C ASP A 63 12.87 -31.25 11.61
N LYS A 64 12.61 -30.00 11.91
CA LYS A 64 12.22 -29.51 13.24
C LYS A 64 10.77 -29.04 13.32
N LEU A 65 10.00 -29.15 12.24
CA LEU A 65 8.68 -28.56 12.12
C LEU A 65 7.72 -28.97 13.25
N ILE A 66 7.60 -30.27 13.49
CA ILE A 66 6.71 -30.82 14.54
C ILE A 66 7.11 -30.33 15.93
N ASP A 67 8.43 -30.33 16.22
CA ASP A 67 8.95 -29.81 17.49
C ASP A 67 8.68 -28.31 17.65
N ALA A 68 8.90 -27.54 16.59
CA ALA A 68 8.68 -26.10 16.58
C ALA A 68 7.20 -25.76 16.83
N VAL A 69 6.28 -26.38 16.08
CA VAL A 69 4.85 -26.13 16.25
C VAL A 69 4.38 -26.56 17.66
N ALA A 70 4.89 -27.69 18.19
CA ALA A 70 4.57 -28.13 19.54
C ALA A 70 5.06 -27.15 20.61
N LEU A 71 6.27 -26.58 20.46
CA LEU A 71 6.78 -25.54 21.37
C LEU A 71 5.95 -24.26 21.28
N CYS A 72 5.56 -23.84 20.06
CA CYS A 72 4.69 -22.71 19.85
C CYS A 72 3.32 -22.89 20.50
N TYR A 73 2.70 -24.06 20.34
CA TYR A 73 1.46 -24.43 21.02
C TYR A 73 1.57 -24.26 22.55
N LEU A 74 2.62 -24.84 23.14
CA LEU A 74 2.84 -24.76 24.59
C LEU A 74 3.14 -23.34 25.07
N ALA A 75 3.88 -22.56 24.28
CA ALA A 75 4.14 -21.17 24.57
C ALA A 75 2.85 -20.33 24.55
N THR A 76 1.98 -20.54 23.57
CA THR A 76 0.66 -19.90 23.49
C THR A 76 -0.20 -20.23 24.71
N GLU A 77 -0.29 -21.51 25.05
CA GLU A 77 -1.06 -21.94 26.22
C GLU A 77 -0.51 -21.37 27.53
N ARG A 78 0.81 -21.28 27.66
CA ARG A 78 1.46 -20.75 28.88
C ARG A 78 1.41 -19.23 29.01
N SER A 79 1.57 -18.52 27.89
CA SER A 79 1.70 -17.05 27.91
C SER A 79 0.35 -16.34 27.94
N ILE A 80 -0.63 -16.85 27.21
CA ILE A 80 -1.93 -16.19 27.01
C ILE A 80 -3.13 -17.08 27.36
N GLY A 81 -2.90 -18.31 27.86
CA GLY A 81 -3.96 -19.20 28.33
C GLY A 81 -4.82 -19.83 27.24
N VAL A 82 -4.38 -19.77 25.96
CA VAL A 82 -5.15 -20.26 24.80
C VAL A 82 -4.60 -21.58 24.31
N SER A 83 -5.43 -22.61 24.28
CA SER A 83 -5.13 -23.89 23.62
C SER A 83 -5.54 -23.80 22.15
N LEU A 84 -4.59 -24.03 21.26
CA LEU A 84 -4.82 -23.96 19.81
C LEU A 84 -5.71 -25.11 19.33
N TYR A 85 -6.59 -24.83 18.38
CA TYR A 85 -7.47 -25.83 17.76
C TYR A 85 -6.80 -26.51 16.59
N ASP A 86 -7.25 -27.73 16.28
CA ASP A 86 -6.72 -28.52 15.16
C ASP A 86 -6.81 -27.74 13.83
N VAL A 87 -7.91 -27.04 13.59
CA VAL A 87 -8.12 -26.24 12.39
C VAL A 87 -7.14 -25.05 12.29
N GLN A 88 -6.70 -24.49 13.40
CA GLN A 88 -5.67 -23.43 13.42
C GLN A 88 -4.28 -23.98 13.12
N LEU A 89 -3.99 -25.19 13.61
CA LEU A 89 -2.76 -25.91 13.26
C LEU A 89 -2.75 -26.30 11.79
N GLU A 90 -3.89 -26.80 11.25
CA GLU A 90 -4.05 -27.11 9.83
C GLU A 90 -3.78 -25.87 8.95
N ALA A 91 -4.38 -24.73 9.30
CA ALA A 91 -4.20 -23.46 8.60
C ALA A 91 -2.72 -23.02 8.56
N ALA A 92 -2.07 -22.98 9.72
CA ALA A 92 -0.67 -22.56 9.82
C ALA A 92 0.27 -23.49 9.04
N LEU A 93 0.05 -24.80 9.08
CA LEU A 93 0.84 -25.75 8.31
C LEU A 93 0.62 -25.63 6.80
N ALA A 94 -0.61 -25.30 6.35
CA ALA A 94 -0.89 -25.02 4.94
C ALA A 94 -0.21 -23.71 4.48
N MET A 95 -0.27 -22.67 5.30
CA MET A 95 0.41 -21.39 5.02
C MET A 95 1.92 -21.56 4.95
N ARG A 96 2.52 -22.39 5.81
CA ARG A 96 3.95 -22.74 5.75
C ARG A 96 4.37 -23.32 4.40
N GLU A 97 3.46 -23.97 3.70
CA GLU A 97 3.68 -24.51 2.35
C GLU A 97 3.41 -23.48 1.24
N GLY A 98 3.18 -22.23 1.59
CA GLY A 98 2.93 -21.12 0.66
C GLY A 98 1.48 -20.98 0.23
N ALA A 99 0.52 -21.59 0.95
CA ALA A 99 -0.90 -21.43 0.64
C ALA A 99 -1.49 -20.17 1.27
N ILE A 100 -2.55 -19.66 0.64
CA ILE A 100 -3.50 -18.72 1.27
C ILE A 100 -4.50 -19.57 2.05
N ALA A 101 -4.67 -19.30 3.36
CA ALA A 101 -5.65 -19.98 4.19
C ALA A 101 -6.99 -19.24 4.15
N GLU A 102 -8.03 -19.88 3.63
CA GLU A 102 -9.39 -19.37 3.76
C GLU A 102 -9.93 -19.72 5.14
N VAL A 103 -9.95 -18.73 6.03
CA VAL A 103 -10.31 -18.86 7.44
C VAL A 103 -11.53 -18.01 7.73
N LYS A 104 -12.65 -18.64 8.07
CA LYS A 104 -13.89 -17.92 8.39
C LYS A 104 -13.71 -16.97 9.57
N THR A 105 -14.42 -15.85 9.52
CA THR A 105 -14.40 -14.85 10.60
C THR A 105 -14.75 -15.51 11.94
N GLY A 106 -13.94 -15.22 12.98
CA GLY A 106 -14.14 -15.77 14.32
C GLY A 106 -13.39 -17.08 14.61
N GLU A 107 -12.71 -17.71 13.64
CA GLU A 107 -11.92 -18.93 13.86
C GLU A 107 -10.52 -18.66 14.46
N GLY A 108 -10.19 -17.39 14.77
CA GLY A 108 -8.97 -17.01 15.48
C GLY A 108 -7.74 -16.88 14.59
N LYS A 109 -7.81 -16.07 13.53
CA LYS A 109 -6.72 -15.75 12.61
C LYS A 109 -5.44 -15.34 13.34
N THR A 110 -5.54 -14.53 14.40
CA THR A 110 -4.39 -14.07 15.20
C THR A 110 -3.55 -15.24 15.75
N PHE A 111 -4.19 -16.34 16.16
CA PHE A 111 -3.47 -17.51 16.68
C PHE A 111 -2.79 -18.32 15.57
N ILE A 112 -3.35 -18.34 14.37
CA ILE A 112 -2.71 -18.92 13.19
C ILE A 112 -1.46 -18.14 12.85
N GLN A 113 -1.53 -16.79 12.88
CA GLN A 113 -0.38 -15.90 12.65
C GLN A 113 0.78 -16.18 13.60
N ILE A 114 0.52 -16.47 14.88
CA ILE A 114 1.57 -16.76 15.89
C ILE A 114 2.45 -17.92 15.39
N ILE A 115 1.82 -19.03 14.96
CA ILE A 115 2.52 -20.21 14.54
C ILE A 115 3.35 -19.90 13.28
N GLU A 116 2.72 -19.29 12.30
CA GLU A 116 3.34 -18.99 11.02
C GLU A 116 4.50 -17.99 11.16
N ALA A 117 4.32 -16.94 11.97
CA ALA A 117 5.38 -15.98 12.25
C ALA A 117 6.56 -16.62 12.98
N TYR A 118 6.30 -17.48 13.97
CA TYR A 118 7.35 -18.21 14.67
C TYR A 118 8.16 -19.11 13.72
N LEU A 119 7.47 -19.92 12.91
CA LEU A 119 8.12 -20.86 11.98
C LEU A 119 9.02 -20.14 10.97
N ASN A 120 8.56 -19.02 10.41
CA ASN A 120 9.33 -18.28 9.42
C ASN A 120 10.40 -17.35 10.04
N ALA A 121 10.37 -17.11 11.37
CA ALA A 121 11.41 -16.37 12.08
C ALA A 121 12.57 -17.26 12.57
N LEU A 122 12.44 -18.58 12.53
CA LEU A 122 13.43 -19.53 13.07
C LEU A 122 14.81 -19.40 12.43
N ASP A 123 14.86 -19.11 11.13
CA ASP A 123 16.11 -18.94 10.38
C ASP A 123 16.80 -17.58 10.63
N GLY A 124 16.14 -16.66 11.35
CA GLY A 124 16.68 -15.36 11.72
C GLY A 124 16.71 -14.34 10.60
N LYS A 125 16.03 -14.59 9.48
CA LYS A 125 16.01 -13.66 8.33
C LYS A 125 14.89 -12.62 8.41
N GLY A 126 14.00 -12.73 9.39
CA GLY A 126 12.93 -11.78 9.66
C GLY A 126 11.62 -12.08 8.93
N VAL A 127 10.52 -11.73 9.59
CA VAL A 127 9.15 -11.91 9.10
C VAL A 127 8.37 -10.61 9.25
N HIS A 128 7.67 -10.21 8.21
CA HIS A 128 6.70 -9.14 8.29
C HIS A 128 5.28 -9.71 8.43
N VAL A 129 4.55 -9.24 9.43
CA VAL A 129 3.12 -9.51 9.59
C VAL A 129 2.37 -8.26 9.15
N ILE A 130 1.59 -8.41 8.09
CA ILE A 130 0.96 -7.29 7.37
C ILE A 130 -0.54 -7.34 7.61
N THR A 131 -1.10 -6.26 8.13
CA THR A 131 -2.54 -6.12 8.38
C THR A 131 -3.12 -4.88 7.71
N ALA A 132 -4.44 -4.75 7.72
CA ALA A 132 -5.14 -3.70 6.99
C ALA A 132 -4.96 -2.28 7.59
N ASN A 133 -4.77 -2.15 8.90
CA ASN A 133 -4.70 -0.83 9.55
C ASN A 133 -3.88 -0.81 10.83
N ASP A 134 -3.50 0.43 11.25
CA ASP A 134 -2.65 0.68 12.41
C ASP A 134 -3.25 0.23 13.76
N TYR A 135 -4.56 0.17 13.88
CA TYR A 135 -5.21 -0.29 15.11
C TYR A 135 -4.99 -1.79 15.31
N LEU A 136 -5.17 -2.56 14.24
CA LEU A 136 -5.02 -4.03 14.28
C LEU A 136 -3.58 -4.42 14.59
N ILE A 137 -2.57 -3.77 13.97
CA ILE A 137 -1.15 -4.13 14.21
C ILE A 137 -0.74 -3.94 15.67
N GLY A 138 -1.22 -2.88 16.32
CA GLY A 138 -0.92 -2.64 17.75
C GLY A 138 -1.56 -3.68 18.65
N ARG A 139 -2.86 -3.91 18.49
CA ARG A 139 -3.63 -4.90 19.23
C ARG A 139 -3.06 -6.31 19.05
N ASP A 140 -2.81 -6.71 17.80
CA ASP A 140 -2.35 -8.06 17.50
C ASP A 140 -0.95 -8.31 18.06
N LEU A 141 -0.04 -7.31 18.05
CA LEU A 141 1.24 -7.45 18.71
C LEU A 141 1.11 -7.53 20.23
N GLU A 142 0.27 -6.71 20.87
CA GLU A 142 0.04 -6.77 22.31
C GLU A 142 -0.42 -8.17 22.74
N GLU A 143 -1.31 -8.79 21.96
CA GLU A 143 -1.82 -10.14 22.23
C GLU A 143 -0.76 -11.22 22.00
N THR A 144 0.06 -11.10 20.94
CA THR A 144 0.99 -12.16 20.48
C THR A 144 2.39 -12.06 21.10
N LYS A 145 2.83 -10.85 21.48
CA LYS A 145 4.17 -10.58 22.01
C LYS A 145 4.58 -11.48 23.19
N PRO A 146 3.72 -11.76 24.21
CA PRO A 146 4.10 -12.65 25.29
C PRO A 146 4.51 -14.05 24.82
N VAL A 147 3.92 -14.54 23.71
CA VAL A 147 4.27 -15.84 23.13
C VAL A 147 5.64 -15.77 22.47
N TYR A 148 5.91 -14.73 21.67
CA TYR A 148 7.22 -14.56 21.03
C TYR A 148 8.35 -14.38 22.04
N ASP A 149 8.12 -13.59 23.11
CA ASP A 149 9.09 -13.39 24.19
C ASP A 149 9.42 -14.70 24.91
N LEU A 150 8.40 -15.57 25.12
CA LEU A 150 8.61 -16.90 25.71
C LEU A 150 9.38 -17.82 24.76
N LEU A 151 9.16 -17.69 23.46
CA LEU A 151 9.89 -18.46 22.45
C LEU A 151 11.31 -17.92 22.19
N GLY A 152 11.65 -16.74 22.73
CA GLY A 152 12.97 -16.12 22.58
C GLY A 152 13.15 -15.32 21.30
N LEU A 153 12.06 -14.87 20.68
CA LEU A 153 12.04 -13.99 19.53
C LEU A 153 11.81 -12.54 19.93
N THR A 154 12.35 -11.64 19.12
CA THR A 154 12.09 -10.19 19.23
C THR A 154 10.97 -9.79 18.28
N SER A 155 10.10 -8.89 18.71
CA SER A 155 8.99 -8.40 17.89
C SER A 155 8.74 -6.91 18.10
N GLY A 156 8.24 -6.22 17.06
CA GLY A 156 7.94 -4.80 17.11
C GLY A 156 6.91 -4.37 16.09
N VAL A 157 6.40 -3.13 16.23
CA VAL A 157 5.41 -2.51 15.34
C VAL A 157 6.01 -1.31 14.64
N VAL A 158 5.79 -1.21 13.34
CA VAL A 158 6.12 -0.01 12.54
C VAL A 158 4.82 0.72 12.18
N TYR A 159 4.70 1.94 12.68
CA TYR A 159 3.58 2.84 12.35
C TYR A 159 3.94 3.82 11.24
N GLY A 160 2.96 4.53 10.69
CA GLY A 160 3.11 5.54 9.64
C GLY A 160 4.10 6.67 10.01
N ASN A 161 4.58 7.41 8.99
CA ASN A 161 5.62 8.45 9.12
C ASN A 161 5.26 9.62 10.07
N ASP A 162 3.98 9.83 10.30
CA ASP A 162 3.46 10.83 11.25
C ASP A 162 3.61 10.41 12.71
N LYS A 163 3.83 9.13 12.99
CA LYS A 163 3.88 8.56 14.34
C LYS A 163 5.27 8.11 14.78
N MET A 164 6.19 7.90 13.83
CA MET A 164 7.53 7.37 14.13
C MET A 164 8.60 8.00 13.23
N THR A 165 9.77 8.26 13.78
CA THR A 165 10.96 8.67 13.04
C THR A 165 11.56 7.51 12.25
N ARG A 166 12.41 7.82 11.25
CA ARG A 166 13.13 6.79 10.48
C ARG A 166 14.07 5.96 11.34
N ASP A 167 14.71 6.56 12.35
CA ASP A 167 15.64 5.86 13.24
C ASP A 167 14.91 4.87 14.14
N GLU A 168 13.75 5.25 14.71
CA GLU A 168 12.90 4.34 15.49
C GLU A 168 12.44 3.15 14.65
N ARG A 169 12.04 3.39 13.39
CA ARG A 169 11.67 2.30 12.47
C ARG A 169 12.83 1.38 12.18
N ARG A 170 14.03 1.94 11.93
CA ARG A 170 15.24 1.16 11.67
C ARG A 170 15.55 0.21 12.83
N GLU A 171 15.37 0.64 14.08
CA GLU A 171 15.55 -0.22 15.24
C GLU A 171 14.50 -1.35 15.28
N ILE A 172 13.24 -1.06 14.95
CA ILE A 172 12.18 -2.08 14.94
C ILE A 172 12.41 -3.10 13.81
N TYR A 173 12.85 -2.68 12.63
CA TYR A 173 13.17 -3.60 11.54
C TYR A 173 14.31 -4.59 11.84
N LYS A 174 15.07 -4.41 12.94
CA LYS A 174 16.02 -5.40 13.44
C LYS A 174 15.36 -6.59 14.15
N SER A 175 14.10 -6.48 14.51
CA SER A 175 13.36 -7.55 15.19
C SER A 175 13.19 -8.78 14.30
N ASP A 176 12.96 -9.94 14.92
CA ASP A 176 12.69 -11.18 14.20
C ASP A 176 11.31 -11.16 13.54
N ILE A 177 10.33 -10.48 14.17
CA ILE A 177 8.96 -10.32 13.67
C ILE A 177 8.60 -8.83 13.72
N VAL A 178 8.16 -8.29 12.58
CA VAL A 178 7.76 -6.88 12.46
C VAL A 178 6.32 -6.81 11.98
N TYR A 179 5.47 -6.18 12.78
CA TYR A 179 4.09 -5.86 12.41
C TYR A 179 4.01 -4.51 11.73
N GLY A 180 3.25 -4.42 10.65
CA GLY A 180 3.03 -3.17 9.92
C GLY A 180 1.85 -3.25 8.96
N THR A 181 1.37 -2.09 8.48
CA THR A 181 0.41 -2.10 7.38
C THR A 181 1.14 -2.23 6.04
N ALA A 182 0.49 -2.82 5.03
CA ALA A 182 1.04 -2.90 3.68
C ALA A 182 1.49 -1.53 3.17
N LYS A 183 0.69 -0.50 3.44
CA LYS A 183 0.98 0.88 3.10
C LYS A 183 2.27 1.39 3.75
N THR A 184 2.42 1.20 5.05
CA THR A 184 3.60 1.67 5.81
C THR A 184 4.88 1.03 5.30
N LEU A 185 4.88 -0.31 5.16
CA LEU A 185 6.06 -1.05 4.70
C LEU A 185 6.43 -0.71 3.26
N ALA A 186 5.45 -0.60 2.36
CA ALA A 186 5.70 -0.25 0.97
C ALA A 186 6.17 1.20 0.82
N PHE A 187 5.69 2.15 1.63
CA PHE A 187 6.22 3.51 1.62
C PHE A 187 7.65 3.59 2.18
N ASP A 188 7.99 2.82 3.20
CA ASP A 188 9.37 2.73 3.68
C ASP A 188 10.30 2.18 2.60
N TYR A 189 9.87 1.14 1.85
CA TYR A 189 10.59 0.63 0.69
C TYR A 189 10.76 1.69 -0.40
N LEU A 190 9.69 2.40 -0.77
CA LEU A 190 9.76 3.46 -1.78
C LEU A 190 10.70 4.59 -1.35
N LEU A 191 10.62 5.03 -0.08
CA LEU A 191 11.50 6.07 0.47
C LEU A 191 12.96 5.62 0.45
N ASP A 192 13.25 4.37 0.77
CA ASP A 192 14.61 3.82 0.71
C ASP A 192 15.20 3.81 -0.70
N ASN A 193 14.34 3.71 -1.74
CA ASN A 193 14.77 3.82 -3.13
C ASN A 193 15.01 5.27 -3.58
N THR A 194 14.57 6.27 -2.81
CA THR A 194 14.79 7.68 -3.13
C THR A 194 16.02 8.29 -2.42
N VAL A 195 16.58 7.65 -1.40
CA VAL A 195 17.73 8.15 -0.67
C VAL A 195 19.04 7.79 -1.40
N THR A 196 20.00 8.71 -1.37
CA THR A 196 21.29 8.55 -2.05
C THR A 196 22.30 7.72 -1.23
N LYS A 197 22.22 7.81 0.09
CA LYS A 197 23.13 7.10 0.99
C LYS A 197 22.48 5.85 1.55
N LYS A 198 23.23 4.75 1.59
CA LYS A 198 22.75 3.48 2.15
C LYS A 198 22.40 3.60 3.64
N GLU A 199 23.16 4.40 4.38
CA GLU A 199 22.96 4.63 5.82
C GLU A 199 21.61 5.26 6.13
N ASP A 200 21.04 6.00 5.17
CA ASP A 200 19.74 6.66 5.33
C ASP A 200 18.55 5.70 5.13
N ARG A 201 18.79 4.48 4.66
CA ARG A 201 17.75 3.47 4.47
C ARG A 201 17.31 2.87 5.79
N VAL A 202 16.00 2.66 5.93
CA VAL A 202 15.44 1.97 7.10
C VAL A 202 15.66 0.46 7.02
N PHE A 203 15.65 -0.11 5.79
CA PHE A 203 15.89 -1.53 5.54
C PHE A 203 17.38 -1.89 5.35
N ASN A 204 18.29 -0.95 5.50
CA ASN A 204 19.73 -1.21 5.39
C ASN A 204 20.27 -1.82 6.69
N LEU A 205 19.80 -3.01 7.04
CA LEU A 205 20.21 -3.69 8.25
C LEU A 205 21.27 -4.75 7.94
N PRO A 206 22.40 -4.78 8.67
CA PRO A 206 23.36 -5.85 8.55
C PRO A 206 22.68 -7.19 8.88
N ASN A 207 22.71 -8.11 7.94
CA ASN A 207 22.27 -9.47 8.17
C ASN A 207 23.37 -10.42 7.72
N LYS A 208 23.75 -11.35 8.56
CA LYS A 208 24.75 -12.36 8.20
C LYS A 208 24.28 -13.31 7.10
N TYR A 209 22.97 -13.38 6.86
CA TYR A 209 22.33 -14.26 5.87
C TYR A 209 21.94 -13.53 4.57
N ASP A 210 21.69 -12.23 4.62
CA ASP A 210 21.40 -11.40 3.45
C ASP A 210 22.14 -10.08 3.53
N LYS A 211 23.25 -10.00 2.80
CA LYS A 211 24.12 -8.81 2.76
C LYS A 211 23.46 -7.59 2.07
N ASN A 212 22.36 -7.81 1.32
CA ASN A 212 21.75 -6.75 0.52
C ASN A 212 20.65 -5.99 1.28
N TYR A 213 19.78 -6.71 2.01
CA TYR A 213 18.56 -6.12 2.60
C TYR A 213 18.37 -6.42 4.09
N GLY A 214 19.33 -7.07 4.75
CA GLY A 214 19.17 -7.43 6.15
C GLY A 214 18.01 -8.41 6.37
N LYS A 215 17.19 -8.17 7.38
CA LYS A 215 15.99 -8.98 7.71
C LYS A 215 14.72 -8.56 6.95
N ALA A 216 14.82 -7.61 6.02
CA ALA A 216 13.65 -6.87 5.54
C ALA A 216 12.69 -7.71 4.67
N PHE A 217 13.19 -8.36 3.62
CA PHE A 217 12.32 -8.96 2.61
C PHE A 217 12.53 -10.47 2.52
N ASN A 218 12.40 -11.15 3.66
CA ASN A 218 12.49 -12.62 3.67
C ASN A 218 11.11 -13.24 3.47
N TYR A 219 10.18 -13.00 4.40
CA TYR A 219 8.85 -13.60 4.37
C TYR A 219 7.78 -12.62 4.83
N ALA A 220 6.59 -12.66 4.21
CA ALA A 220 5.44 -11.86 4.63
C ALA A 220 4.22 -12.74 4.90
N ILE A 221 3.54 -12.46 6.00
CA ILE A 221 2.25 -13.02 6.36
C ILE A 221 1.22 -11.90 6.23
N ILE A 222 0.19 -12.09 5.39
CA ILE A 222 -0.78 -11.06 5.06
C ILE A 222 -2.13 -11.44 5.66
N ASP A 223 -2.64 -10.60 6.55
CA ASP A 223 -4.02 -10.71 7.03
C ASP A 223 -4.96 -9.92 6.13
N GLU A 224 -6.13 -10.48 5.83
CA GLU A 224 -7.08 -9.98 4.81
C GLU A 224 -6.39 -9.78 3.46
N VAL A 225 -5.78 -10.87 2.96
CA VAL A 225 -4.95 -10.87 1.75
C VAL A 225 -5.72 -10.43 0.49
N ASP A 226 -7.01 -10.69 0.41
CA ASP A 226 -7.91 -10.23 -0.64
C ASP A 226 -7.95 -8.70 -0.75
N SER A 227 -8.10 -7.99 0.36
CA SER A 227 -8.08 -6.52 0.35
C SER A 227 -6.76 -5.94 -0.17
N ILE A 228 -5.63 -6.56 0.15
CA ILE A 228 -4.30 -6.04 -0.20
C ILE A 228 -3.89 -6.45 -1.61
N LEU A 229 -4.08 -7.72 -1.98
CA LEU A 229 -3.58 -8.27 -3.24
C LEU A 229 -4.60 -8.24 -4.38
N LEU A 230 -5.90 -8.05 -4.09
CA LEU A 230 -6.94 -7.96 -5.12
C LEU A 230 -7.53 -6.54 -5.16
N ASP A 231 -8.17 -6.07 -4.09
CA ASP A 231 -8.88 -4.79 -4.09
C ASP A 231 -7.94 -3.58 -4.29
N ASP A 232 -6.84 -3.52 -3.55
CA ASP A 232 -5.86 -2.43 -3.61
C ASP A 232 -4.71 -2.69 -4.62
N ALA A 233 -4.70 -3.83 -5.30
CA ALA A 233 -3.58 -4.28 -6.14
C ALA A 233 -3.22 -3.30 -7.26
N THR A 234 -4.23 -2.68 -7.87
CA THR A 234 -4.07 -1.76 -9.01
C THR A 234 -3.79 -0.32 -8.60
N VAL A 235 -3.95 0.02 -7.31
CA VAL A 235 -3.73 1.37 -6.81
C VAL A 235 -2.24 1.61 -6.57
N PRO A 236 -1.56 2.44 -7.40
CA PRO A 236 -0.13 2.66 -7.20
C PRO A 236 0.12 3.51 -5.96
N LEU A 237 1.12 3.12 -5.19
CA LEU A 237 1.72 3.93 -4.15
C LEU A 237 2.70 4.91 -4.82
N ILE A 238 2.54 6.20 -4.57
CA ILE A 238 3.29 7.24 -5.27
C ILE A 238 3.98 8.15 -4.26
N ILE A 239 5.28 8.37 -4.44
CA ILE A 239 6.03 9.43 -3.78
C ILE A 239 6.27 10.54 -4.78
N ASN A 240 5.71 11.71 -4.52
CA ASN A 240 5.96 12.90 -5.28
C ASN A 240 7.13 13.70 -4.66
N GLY A 241 8.08 14.08 -5.50
CA GLY A 241 9.19 14.95 -5.13
C GLY A 241 9.26 16.17 -6.02
N GLY A 242 10.17 17.10 -5.75
CA GLY A 242 10.47 18.18 -6.69
C GLY A 242 11.11 17.62 -7.95
N TYR A 243 11.02 18.35 -9.08
CA TYR A 243 11.68 17.98 -10.34
C TYR A 243 13.18 17.72 -10.10
N PRO A 244 13.79 16.71 -10.77
CA PRO A 244 15.25 16.53 -10.77
C PRO A 244 15.94 17.85 -11.17
N GLY A 245 16.94 18.26 -10.40
CA GLY A 245 17.61 19.56 -10.59
C GLY A 245 16.75 20.79 -10.19
N GLN A 246 15.60 20.60 -9.58
CA GLN A 246 14.73 21.67 -9.06
C GLN A 246 14.40 21.51 -7.56
N LYS A 247 14.98 20.51 -6.90
CA LYS A 247 14.83 20.39 -5.44
C LYS A 247 15.62 21.52 -4.76
N LYS A 248 15.11 21.98 -3.62
CA LYS A 248 15.80 22.98 -2.79
C LYS A 248 17.25 22.56 -2.46
N SER A 249 17.49 21.25 -2.30
CA SER A 249 18.84 20.68 -2.10
C SER A 249 19.75 20.80 -3.31
N ASP A 250 19.20 20.85 -4.52
CA ASP A 250 19.97 20.77 -5.77
C ASP A 250 20.36 22.15 -6.31
N ILE A 251 19.49 23.14 -6.14
CA ILE A 251 19.63 24.48 -6.74
C ILE A 251 19.74 25.61 -5.69
N GLY A 252 19.64 25.30 -4.41
CA GLY A 252 19.64 26.28 -3.34
C GLY A 252 18.26 26.92 -3.08
N GLU A 253 18.13 27.54 -1.91
CA GLU A 253 16.84 28.04 -1.43
C GLU A 253 16.30 29.24 -2.24
N GLU A 254 17.18 30.14 -2.66
CA GLU A 254 16.79 31.36 -3.39
C GLU A 254 16.30 31.02 -4.80
N GLU A 255 17.05 30.19 -5.52
CA GLU A 255 16.65 29.77 -6.86
C GLU A 255 15.37 28.90 -6.85
N PHE A 256 15.22 28.04 -5.84
CA PHE A 256 14.00 27.28 -5.67
C PHE A 256 12.79 28.21 -5.42
N LYS A 257 12.93 29.24 -4.59
CA LYS A 257 11.87 30.24 -4.37
C LYS A 257 11.54 31.00 -5.64
N ARG A 258 12.55 31.43 -6.40
CA ARG A 258 12.40 32.15 -7.65
C ARG A 258 11.61 31.31 -8.69
N ARG A 259 12.02 30.07 -8.92
CA ARG A 259 11.33 29.15 -9.86
C ARG A 259 9.91 28.84 -9.42
N SER A 260 9.70 28.62 -8.14
CA SER A 260 8.36 28.37 -7.58
C SER A 260 7.45 29.58 -7.79
N GLU A 261 7.94 30.81 -7.65
CA GLU A 261 7.13 32.01 -7.88
C GLU A 261 6.82 32.20 -9.36
N ILE A 262 7.77 32.00 -10.27
CA ILE A 262 7.53 32.02 -11.72
C ILE A 262 6.41 31.03 -12.10
N ASN A 263 6.45 29.80 -11.57
CA ASN A 263 5.43 28.81 -11.82
C ASN A 263 4.05 29.23 -11.29
N ARG A 264 3.98 29.79 -10.08
CA ARG A 264 2.74 30.30 -9.49
C ARG A 264 2.14 31.41 -10.36
N GLU A 265 2.95 32.39 -10.76
CA GLU A 265 2.52 33.49 -11.62
C GLU A 265 2.04 32.96 -12.98
N MET A 266 2.70 31.97 -13.54
CA MET A 266 2.29 31.34 -14.79
C MET A 266 0.90 30.71 -14.65
N TYR A 267 0.63 29.91 -13.62
CA TYR A 267 -0.68 29.30 -13.40
C TYR A 267 -1.76 30.31 -13.04
N ARG A 268 -1.44 31.39 -12.30
CA ARG A 268 -2.37 32.51 -12.08
C ARG A 268 -2.79 33.17 -13.38
N LYS A 269 -1.82 33.48 -14.27
CA LYS A 269 -2.10 34.07 -15.59
C LYS A 269 -2.89 33.11 -16.46
N ALA A 270 -2.53 31.84 -16.49
CA ALA A 270 -3.23 30.79 -17.24
C ALA A 270 -4.69 30.64 -16.77
N MET A 271 -4.93 30.64 -15.46
CA MET A 271 -6.28 30.54 -14.90
C MET A 271 -7.11 31.78 -15.17
N LEU A 272 -6.54 32.98 -15.06
CA LEU A 272 -7.22 34.21 -15.43
C LEU A 272 -7.60 34.21 -16.90
N LEU A 273 -6.74 33.73 -17.79
CA LEU A 273 -7.07 33.53 -19.20
C LEU A 273 -8.20 32.52 -19.36
N ALA A 274 -8.07 31.33 -18.78
CA ALA A 274 -9.07 30.27 -18.83
C ALA A 274 -10.44 30.75 -18.31
N ASP A 275 -10.46 31.65 -17.32
CA ASP A 275 -11.71 32.20 -16.79
C ASP A 275 -12.49 33.07 -17.80
N THR A 276 -11.81 33.65 -18.78
CA THR A 276 -12.42 34.42 -19.86
C THR A 276 -12.82 33.61 -21.09
N LEU A 277 -12.45 32.31 -21.14
CA LEU A 277 -12.67 31.48 -22.32
C LEU A 277 -14.08 30.89 -22.37
N THR A 278 -14.55 30.68 -23.58
CA THR A 278 -15.71 29.86 -23.93
C THR A 278 -15.25 28.49 -24.39
N CYS A 279 -15.91 27.43 -23.92
CA CYS A 279 -15.53 26.05 -24.24
C CYS A 279 -16.76 25.26 -24.70
N LYS A 280 -16.63 24.55 -25.82
CA LYS A 280 -17.59 23.53 -26.24
C LYS A 280 -17.19 22.22 -25.55
N ILE A 281 -18.17 21.53 -24.96
CA ILE A 281 -17.93 20.28 -24.22
C ILE A 281 -18.65 19.15 -24.99
N GLU A 282 -17.93 18.08 -25.28
CA GLU A 282 -18.44 16.85 -25.92
C GLU A 282 -18.04 15.62 -25.10
N ALA A 283 -18.88 14.57 -25.13
CA ALA A 283 -18.66 13.35 -24.36
C ALA A 283 -17.60 12.46 -24.99
N GLN A 284 -17.63 12.29 -26.30
CA GLN A 284 -16.73 11.38 -27.03
C GLN A 284 -15.87 12.10 -28.06
N ASP A 285 -14.65 11.60 -28.27
CA ASP A 285 -13.77 12.01 -29.37
C ASP A 285 -14.20 11.28 -30.67
N GLU A 286 -15.20 11.79 -31.36
CA GLU A 286 -15.56 11.35 -32.74
C GLU A 286 -14.58 11.92 -33.78
N LEU A 287 -13.28 11.81 -33.52
CA LEU A 287 -12.25 12.27 -34.46
C LEU A 287 -12.18 11.37 -35.67
N ASP A 288 -13.00 11.70 -36.69
CA ASP A 288 -12.66 11.41 -38.06
C ASP A 288 -11.40 12.22 -38.42
N LYS A 289 -10.24 11.53 -38.52
CA LYS A 289 -8.89 12.13 -38.69
C LYS A 289 -8.75 13.09 -39.89
N ASN A 290 -9.79 13.18 -40.74
CA ASN A 290 -9.83 14.02 -41.97
C ASN A 290 -10.81 15.20 -41.85
N LYS A 291 -11.45 15.44 -40.72
CA LYS A 291 -12.42 16.53 -40.57
C LYS A 291 -11.77 17.75 -39.94
N GLU A 292 -11.77 18.88 -40.68
CA GLU A 292 -11.37 20.17 -40.11
C GLU A 292 -12.31 20.57 -38.96
N ILE A 293 -11.83 20.55 -37.71
CA ILE A 293 -12.64 20.90 -36.54
C ILE A 293 -12.85 22.41 -36.55
N ARG A 294 -14.05 22.84 -36.90
CA ARG A 294 -14.47 24.25 -36.79
C ARG A 294 -15.48 24.43 -35.69
N PHE A 295 -15.08 25.07 -34.60
CA PHE A 295 -15.95 25.51 -33.53
C PHE A 295 -15.81 27.01 -33.30
N LYS A 296 -16.88 27.68 -32.83
CA LYS A 296 -16.94 29.12 -32.61
C LYS A 296 -16.30 29.54 -31.29
N GLU A 297 -16.21 28.61 -30.37
CA GLU A 297 -15.67 28.76 -29.02
C GLU A 297 -14.15 28.89 -29.04
N ASP A 298 -13.56 29.30 -27.90
CA ASP A 298 -12.11 29.38 -27.78
C ASP A 298 -11.44 27.99 -27.72
N CYS A 299 -12.14 26.98 -27.17
CA CYS A 299 -11.65 25.60 -27.09
C CYS A 299 -12.80 24.58 -27.17
N LEU A 300 -12.43 23.34 -27.47
CA LEU A 300 -13.26 22.15 -27.44
C LEU A 300 -12.70 21.18 -26.40
N LEU A 301 -13.53 20.66 -25.51
CA LEU A 301 -13.16 19.69 -24.50
C LEU A 301 -13.92 18.38 -24.72
N TYR A 302 -13.21 17.28 -24.95
CA TYR A 302 -13.72 15.92 -24.90
C TYR A 302 -13.59 15.41 -23.47
N GLN A 303 -14.74 15.13 -22.82
CA GLN A 303 -14.74 14.80 -21.39
C GLN A 303 -14.15 13.42 -21.09
N ASP A 304 -14.49 12.40 -21.90
CA ASP A 304 -14.07 11.02 -21.66
C ASP A 304 -12.54 10.86 -21.78
N ASP A 305 -11.94 11.56 -22.74
CA ASP A 305 -10.49 11.52 -22.96
C ASP A 305 -9.71 12.62 -22.19
N GLN A 306 -10.41 13.52 -21.51
CA GLN A 306 -9.83 14.72 -20.88
C GLN A 306 -8.94 15.52 -21.84
N LYS A 307 -9.34 15.61 -23.09
CA LYS A 307 -8.56 16.21 -24.19
C LYS A 307 -9.12 17.59 -24.55
N VAL A 308 -8.24 18.57 -24.60
CA VAL A 308 -8.58 19.95 -24.98
C VAL A 308 -8.00 20.26 -26.36
N ILE A 309 -8.83 20.77 -27.27
CA ILE A 309 -8.41 21.28 -28.58
C ILE A 309 -8.58 22.79 -28.60
N PHE A 310 -7.53 23.51 -28.94
CA PHE A 310 -7.51 24.96 -29.00
C PHE A 310 -7.95 25.47 -30.37
N SER A 311 -8.78 26.51 -30.42
CA SER A 311 -9.05 27.25 -31.66
C SER A 311 -7.89 28.15 -32.02
N GLU A 312 -7.83 28.56 -33.29
CA GLU A 312 -6.86 29.59 -33.74
C GLU A 312 -6.97 30.89 -32.89
N LYS A 313 -8.19 31.24 -32.48
CA LYS A 313 -8.44 32.40 -31.65
C LYS A 313 -7.76 32.26 -30.30
N LEU A 314 -7.76 31.08 -29.67
CA LEU A 314 -7.07 30.82 -28.40
C LEU A 314 -5.55 30.83 -28.61
N TYR A 315 -5.04 30.21 -29.67
CA TYR A 315 -3.61 30.30 -30.00
C TYR A 315 -3.15 31.76 -30.15
N LYS A 316 -3.93 32.62 -30.82
CA LYS A 316 -3.62 34.05 -30.92
C LYS A 316 -3.65 34.77 -29.56
N LYS A 317 -4.53 34.36 -28.62
CA LYS A 317 -4.54 34.90 -27.25
C LYS A 317 -3.30 34.52 -26.46
N ILE A 318 -2.76 33.30 -26.67
CA ILE A 318 -1.57 32.76 -25.97
C ILE A 318 -0.29 33.35 -26.56
N TYR A 319 -0.13 33.27 -27.86
CA TYR A 319 1.11 33.63 -28.57
C TYR A 319 1.15 35.09 -29.02
N GLY A 320 -0.01 35.76 -29.08
CA GLY A 320 -0.12 37.08 -29.71
C GLY A 320 0.22 37.02 -31.20
N ASN A 321 0.84 38.09 -31.72
CA ASN A 321 1.36 38.13 -33.10
C ASN A 321 2.86 37.81 -33.17
N LYS A 322 3.39 37.12 -32.16
CA LYS A 322 4.82 36.78 -32.10
C LYS A 322 5.17 35.67 -33.06
N ASP A 323 6.22 35.84 -33.79
CA ASP A 323 6.84 34.80 -34.62
C ASP A 323 7.72 33.94 -33.68
N VAL A 324 7.22 32.75 -33.31
CA VAL A 324 7.87 31.86 -32.34
C VAL A 324 9.29 31.49 -32.76
N SER A 325 9.56 31.44 -34.06
CA SER A 325 10.88 31.09 -34.60
C SER A 325 11.97 32.15 -34.32
N LYS A 326 11.56 33.38 -33.98
CA LYS A 326 12.45 34.50 -33.67
C LYS A 326 12.64 34.77 -32.18
N LEU A 327 11.97 34.01 -31.35
CA LEU A 327 12.07 34.13 -29.88
C LEU A 327 13.32 33.39 -29.37
N SER A 328 13.85 33.87 -28.25
CA SER A 328 14.90 33.15 -27.52
C SER A 328 14.40 31.78 -27.03
N LEU A 329 15.32 30.85 -26.79
CA LEU A 329 14.99 29.52 -26.27
C LEU A 329 14.20 29.58 -24.96
N GLU A 330 14.54 30.52 -24.06
CA GLU A 330 13.83 30.73 -22.79
C GLU A 330 12.38 31.23 -23.02
N GLU A 331 12.16 32.12 -23.98
CA GLU A 331 10.82 32.59 -24.33
C GLU A 331 9.98 31.49 -24.99
N GLN A 332 10.58 30.67 -25.83
CA GLN A 332 9.92 29.52 -26.45
C GLN A 332 9.51 28.51 -25.37
N GLU A 333 10.42 28.17 -24.47
CA GLU A 333 10.14 27.28 -23.34
C GLU A 333 9.03 27.82 -22.43
N TYR A 334 9.08 29.12 -22.11
CA TYR A 334 8.01 29.74 -21.31
C TYR A 334 6.64 29.66 -22.00
N LEU A 335 6.58 29.96 -23.31
CA LEU A 335 5.31 29.91 -24.06
C LEU A 335 4.76 28.48 -24.15
N MET A 336 5.64 27.49 -24.32
CA MET A 336 5.26 26.07 -24.33
C MET A 336 4.68 25.66 -22.99
N ASN A 337 5.36 25.99 -21.89
CA ASN A 337 4.90 25.69 -20.53
C ASN A 337 3.60 26.44 -20.19
N PHE A 338 3.47 27.70 -20.65
CA PHE A 338 2.25 28.50 -20.50
C PHE A 338 1.07 27.88 -21.27
N THR A 339 1.29 27.36 -22.46
CA THR A 339 0.26 26.65 -23.25
C THR A 339 -0.27 25.43 -22.50
N VAL A 340 0.63 24.63 -21.96
CA VAL A 340 0.26 23.46 -21.11
C VAL A 340 -0.49 23.92 -19.84
N ALA A 341 -0.04 25.00 -19.22
CA ALA A 341 -0.74 25.54 -18.04
C ALA A 341 -2.16 26.02 -18.39
N VAL A 342 -2.37 26.64 -19.57
CA VAL A 342 -3.70 27.03 -20.04
C VAL A 342 -4.58 25.82 -20.28
N GLU A 343 -4.07 24.77 -20.93
CA GLU A 343 -4.79 23.50 -21.13
C GLU A 343 -5.26 22.90 -19.80
N ASN A 344 -4.34 22.77 -18.84
CA ASN A 344 -4.65 22.28 -17.50
C ASN A 344 -5.68 23.17 -16.76
N CYS A 345 -5.61 24.49 -16.94
CA CYS A 345 -6.58 25.40 -16.35
C CYS A 345 -7.97 25.29 -16.99
N ILE A 346 -8.05 24.98 -18.28
CA ILE A 346 -9.31 24.67 -18.98
C ILE A 346 -9.91 23.39 -18.39
N LEU A 347 -9.12 22.33 -18.24
CA LEU A 347 -9.55 21.08 -17.58
C LEU A 347 -10.00 21.35 -16.13
N ALA A 348 -9.22 22.09 -15.38
CA ALA A 348 -9.56 22.45 -13.99
C ALA A 348 -10.90 23.20 -13.91
N LYS A 349 -11.17 24.10 -14.86
CA LYS A 349 -12.40 24.91 -14.88
C LYS A 349 -13.62 24.11 -15.33
N PHE A 350 -13.53 23.40 -16.43
CA PHE A 350 -14.69 22.85 -17.14
C PHE A 350 -14.94 21.36 -16.85
N TYR A 351 -13.92 20.60 -16.45
CA TYR A 351 -14.04 19.18 -16.14
C TYR A 351 -14.05 18.90 -14.63
N TYR A 352 -13.02 19.35 -13.91
CA TYR A 352 -12.87 19.02 -12.49
C TYR A 352 -13.82 19.79 -11.59
N LYS A 353 -14.61 19.10 -10.76
CA LYS A 353 -15.61 19.68 -9.85
C LYS A 353 -15.28 19.39 -8.39
N ASN A 354 -15.43 20.38 -7.54
CA ASN A 354 -15.34 20.23 -6.08
C ASN A 354 -16.54 19.42 -5.57
N GLY A 355 -16.27 18.42 -4.72
CA GLY A 355 -17.27 17.45 -4.22
C GLY A 355 -17.42 16.20 -5.08
N GLU A 356 -16.89 16.20 -6.30
CA GLU A 356 -16.94 15.04 -7.22
C GLU A 356 -15.54 14.46 -7.46
N HIS A 357 -14.57 15.29 -7.84
CA HIS A 357 -13.19 14.87 -8.14
C HIS A 357 -12.19 15.23 -7.04
N TYR A 358 -12.51 16.24 -6.23
CA TYR A 358 -11.68 16.69 -5.11
C TYR A 358 -12.54 17.44 -4.07
N VAL A 359 -11.96 17.65 -2.87
CA VAL A 359 -12.52 18.50 -1.84
C VAL A 359 -11.46 19.46 -1.30
N LEU A 360 -11.90 20.52 -0.61
CA LEU A 360 -11.03 21.44 0.11
C LEU A 360 -10.94 21.04 1.59
N SER A 361 -9.78 20.59 2.02
CA SER A 361 -9.49 20.23 3.41
C SER A 361 -8.74 21.33 4.16
N ASN A 362 -9.01 21.48 5.45
CA ASN A 362 -8.32 22.45 6.29
C ASN A 362 -6.89 22.00 6.60
N VAL A 363 -5.93 22.92 6.47
CA VAL A 363 -4.54 22.72 6.85
C VAL A 363 -4.27 23.40 8.18
N PRO A 364 -3.59 22.76 9.13
CA PRO A 364 -3.17 23.41 10.36
C PRO A 364 -2.33 24.65 10.07
N VAL A 365 -2.72 25.78 10.64
CA VAL A 365 -1.99 27.06 10.51
C VAL A 365 -1.67 27.60 11.90
N LYS A 366 -0.60 28.40 12.00
CA LYS A 366 -0.24 29.06 13.26
C LYS A 366 -1.37 30.00 13.71
N PRO A 367 -1.61 30.13 15.04
CA PRO A 367 -2.60 31.05 15.56
C PRO A 367 -2.44 32.49 14.99
N GLY A 368 -3.56 33.12 14.62
CA GLY A 368 -3.56 34.47 14.05
C GLY A 368 -3.33 34.56 12.53
N LYS A 369 -3.07 33.46 11.84
CA LYS A 369 -3.01 33.43 10.37
C LYS A 369 -4.36 33.06 9.77
N LYS A 370 -4.63 33.61 8.56
CA LYS A 370 -5.83 33.25 7.77
C LYS A 370 -5.86 31.75 7.52
N PRO A 371 -7.00 31.06 7.75
CA PRO A 371 -7.12 29.61 7.49
C PRO A 371 -6.68 29.26 6.07
N ARG A 372 -5.89 28.20 5.95
CA ARG A 372 -5.45 27.66 4.66
C ARG A 372 -6.23 26.37 4.36
N LYS A 373 -6.63 26.24 3.12
CA LYS A 373 -7.18 24.98 2.59
C LYS A 373 -6.30 24.42 1.50
N GLU A 374 -6.29 23.11 1.39
CA GLU A 374 -5.61 22.39 0.33
C GLU A 374 -6.58 21.45 -0.39
N ILE A 375 -6.21 21.08 -1.61
CA ILE A 375 -6.97 20.15 -2.44
C ILE A 375 -6.64 18.73 -1.99
N VAL A 376 -7.69 17.96 -1.69
CA VAL A 376 -7.61 16.51 -1.45
C VAL A 376 -8.41 15.82 -2.53
N LEU A 377 -7.77 14.92 -3.27
CA LEU A 377 -8.41 14.21 -4.36
C LEU A 377 -9.38 13.16 -3.83
N ILE A 378 -10.47 12.94 -4.58
CA ILE A 378 -11.39 11.82 -4.39
C ILE A 378 -10.94 10.73 -5.37
N ASP A 379 -10.82 9.52 -4.90
CA ASP A 379 -10.55 8.36 -5.74
C ASP A 379 -11.82 7.99 -6.52
N GLU A 380 -11.73 7.99 -7.84
CA GLU A 380 -12.90 7.84 -8.73
C GLU A 380 -13.54 6.45 -8.63
N SER A 381 -12.75 5.42 -8.26
CA SER A 381 -13.23 4.04 -8.14
C SER A 381 -13.88 3.74 -6.78
N THR A 382 -13.33 4.31 -5.70
CA THR A 382 -13.75 4.00 -4.32
C THR A 382 -14.55 5.12 -3.66
N GLY A 383 -14.55 6.33 -4.23
CA GLY A 383 -15.14 7.53 -3.61
C GLY A 383 -14.41 8.02 -2.35
N ARG A 384 -13.27 7.45 -2.00
CA ARG A 384 -12.51 7.78 -0.78
C ARG A 384 -11.59 8.96 -1.00
N LEU A 385 -11.38 9.74 0.05
CA LEU A 385 -10.39 10.82 0.06
C LEU A 385 -8.97 10.24 0.09
N THR A 386 -8.08 10.83 -0.73
CA THR A 386 -6.67 10.44 -0.85
C THR A 386 -5.75 11.59 -0.42
N PRO A 387 -5.58 11.84 0.89
CA PRO A 387 -4.73 12.92 1.39
C PRO A 387 -3.27 12.72 0.96
N GLY A 388 -2.61 13.82 0.58
CA GLY A 388 -1.21 13.80 0.15
C GLY A 388 -0.98 13.35 -1.29
N ARG A 389 -1.98 12.81 -1.99
CA ARG A 389 -1.90 12.49 -3.42
C ARG A 389 -2.10 13.76 -4.25
N ARG A 390 -1.29 13.93 -5.29
CA ARG A 390 -1.40 15.07 -6.24
C ARG A 390 -1.59 14.52 -7.66
N LYS A 391 -2.40 15.19 -8.47
CA LYS A 391 -2.47 14.91 -9.91
C LYS A 391 -1.19 15.45 -10.56
N GLY A 392 -0.59 14.67 -11.44
CA GLY A 392 0.62 15.03 -12.17
C GLY A 392 0.39 16.03 -13.31
N HIS A 393 1.46 16.29 -14.06
CA HIS A 393 1.46 17.07 -15.30
C HIS A 393 0.88 18.49 -15.18
N GLY A 394 0.87 19.08 -13.96
CA GLY A 394 0.39 20.45 -13.76
C GLY A 394 -1.11 20.57 -13.50
N ILE A 395 -1.88 19.50 -13.53
CA ILE A 395 -3.32 19.50 -13.23
C ILE A 395 -3.58 19.96 -11.81
N HIS A 396 -2.77 19.51 -10.83
CA HIS A 396 -2.97 19.87 -9.43
C HIS A 396 -2.75 21.38 -9.20
N GLU A 397 -1.70 21.92 -9.81
CA GLU A 397 -1.39 23.37 -9.79
C GLU A 397 -2.52 24.19 -10.44
N ALA A 398 -3.13 23.69 -11.50
CA ALA A 398 -4.27 24.31 -12.14
C ALA A 398 -5.53 24.30 -11.25
N LEU A 399 -5.77 23.20 -10.52
CA LEU A 399 -6.85 23.13 -9.52
C LEU A 399 -6.62 24.10 -8.37
N GLU A 400 -5.38 24.18 -7.87
CA GLU A 400 -4.99 25.15 -6.84
C GLU A 400 -5.18 26.58 -7.32
N ALA A 401 -4.84 26.90 -8.59
CA ALA A 401 -5.05 28.22 -9.19
C ALA A 401 -6.54 28.56 -9.32
N LYS A 402 -7.37 27.59 -9.70
CA LYS A 402 -8.84 27.74 -9.73
C LYS A 402 -9.39 28.06 -8.35
N GLU A 403 -9.01 27.29 -7.34
CA GLU A 403 -9.51 27.47 -5.98
C GLU A 403 -8.92 28.73 -5.32
N GLU A 404 -7.67 29.14 -5.66
CA GLU A 404 -7.11 30.44 -5.24
C GLU A 404 -7.94 31.60 -5.79
N LEU A 405 -8.34 31.54 -7.07
CA LEU A 405 -9.20 32.54 -7.70
C LEU A 405 -10.58 32.58 -7.03
N LEU A 406 -11.21 31.44 -6.80
CA LEU A 406 -12.51 31.31 -6.16
C LEU A 406 -12.50 31.67 -4.66
N ALA A 407 -11.33 31.63 -4.02
CA ALA A 407 -11.15 32.00 -2.62
C ALA A 407 -11.00 33.51 -2.39
N LYS A 408 -10.93 34.34 -3.46
CA LYS A 408 -10.87 35.79 -3.34
C LYS A 408 -12.12 36.30 -2.58
N GLY A 409 -11.88 37.07 -1.51
CA GLY A 409 -12.94 37.58 -0.64
C GLY A 409 -13.48 36.61 0.43
N LYS A 410 -13.05 35.32 0.44
CA LYS A 410 -13.45 34.35 1.46
C LYS A 410 -12.57 34.43 2.72
N SER A 411 -13.02 33.76 3.79
CA SER A 411 -12.32 33.70 5.08
C SER A 411 -11.08 32.79 5.07
N TYR A 412 -10.85 31.99 4.02
CA TYR A 412 -9.72 31.14 3.83
C TYR A 412 -8.93 31.48 2.57
N HIS A 413 -7.75 30.88 2.38
CA HIS A 413 -6.98 30.96 1.14
C HIS A 413 -6.54 29.57 0.68
N VAL A 414 -6.33 29.44 -0.63
CA VAL A 414 -5.65 28.31 -1.25
C VAL A 414 -4.36 28.84 -1.87
N ALA A 415 -3.28 28.10 -1.83
CA ALA A 415 -2.01 28.53 -2.39
C ALA A 415 -1.54 27.52 -3.43
N ILE A 416 -1.12 28.02 -4.60
CA ILE A 416 -0.48 27.20 -5.63
C ILE A 416 0.87 26.74 -5.09
N GLN A 417 1.06 25.43 -5.02
CA GLN A 417 2.30 24.81 -4.55
C GLN A 417 3.29 24.63 -5.70
N SER A 418 4.54 24.34 -5.34
CA SER A 418 5.55 24.00 -6.34
C SER A 418 5.17 22.69 -7.04
N PRO A 419 5.44 22.59 -8.36
CA PRO A 419 5.16 21.37 -9.10
C PRO A 419 5.93 20.19 -8.52
N THR A 420 5.29 19.03 -8.54
CA THR A 420 5.87 17.79 -8.06
C THR A 420 5.96 16.79 -9.20
N VAL A 421 7.02 15.96 -9.16
CA VAL A 421 7.20 14.84 -10.07
C VAL A 421 7.09 13.56 -9.26
N THR A 422 6.53 12.53 -9.85
CA THR A 422 6.59 11.19 -9.28
C THR A 422 8.05 10.76 -9.20
N THR A 423 8.56 10.66 -7.97
CA THR A 423 9.95 10.26 -7.69
C THR A 423 10.08 8.75 -7.60
N ALA A 424 9.06 8.10 -7.04
CA ALA A 424 9.00 6.65 -6.92
C ALA A 424 7.54 6.18 -6.95
N THR A 425 7.31 5.06 -7.58
CA THR A 425 6.00 4.40 -7.60
C THR A 425 6.18 2.89 -7.47
N CYS A 426 5.22 2.25 -6.82
CA CYS A 426 5.16 0.80 -6.67
C CYS A 426 3.71 0.38 -6.46
N THR A 427 3.31 -0.77 -6.99
CA THR A 427 2.06 -1.43 -6.62
C THR A 427 2.29 -2.40 -5.46
N TYR A 428 1.21 -2.84 -4.81
CA TYR A 428 1.35 -3.89 -3.77
C TYR A 428 1.90 -5.20 -4.35
N PRO A 429 1.48 -5.70 -5.52
CA PRO A 429 2.09 -6.88 -6.14
C PRO A 429 3.60 -6.73 -6.37
N ASP A 430 4.05 -5.58 -6.88
CA ASP A 430 5.49 -5.30 -7.07
C ASP A 430 6.25 -5.31 -5.75
N PHE A 431 5.67 -4.73 -4.70
CA PHE A 431 6.26 -4.72 -3.36
C PHE A 431 6.34 -6.15 -2.79
N MET A 432 5.25 -6.92 -2.88
CA MET A 432 5.20 -8.29 -2.36
C MET A 432 6.16 -9.24 -3.10
N SER A 433 6.45 -8.99 -4.37
CA SER A 433 7.44 -9.76 -5.13
C SER A 433 8.88 -9.66 -4.58
N ARG A 434 9.14 -8.74 -3.66
CA ARG A 434 10.45 -8.57 -3.01
C ARG A 434 10.74 -9.61 -1.93
N TYR A 435 9.71 -10.27 -1.41
CA TYR A 435 9.89 -11.29 -0.38
C TYR A 435 10.46 -12.58 -0.97
N LYS A 436 11.72 -12.88 -0.63
CA LYS A 436 12.52 -13.94 -1.27
C LYS A 436 12.08 -15.35 -0.92
N SER A 437 11.63 -15.57 0.30
CA SER A 437 11.12 -16.86 0.77
C SER A 437 9.61 -17.00 0.58
N GLY A 438 8.98 -16.01 -0.05
CA GLY A 438 7.58 -16.03 -0.40
C GLY A 438 6.67 -15.24 0.54
N ILE A 439 5.40 -15.36 0.26
CA ILE A 439 4.31 -14.78 1.02
C ILE A 439 3.29 -15.86 1.35
N SER A 440 2.60 -15.71 2.46
CA SER A 440 1.37 -16.43 2.78
C SER A 440 0.33 -15.45 3.30
N GLY A 441 -0.90 -15.89 3.45
CA GLY A 441 -1.93 -15.00 3.97
C GLY A 441 -3.20 -15.71 4.38
N MET A 442 -4.08 -14.93 4.96
CA MET A 442 -5.41 -15.39 5.39
C MET A 442 -6.48 -14.46 4.80
N THR A 443 -7.60 -15.04 4.44
CA THR A 443 -8.80 -14.31 4.02
C THR A 443 -10.05 -14.95 4.61
N GLY A 444 -11.11 -14.17 4.75
CA GLY A 444 -12.44 -14.68 5.11
C GLY A 444 -13.32 -15.00 3.90
N THR A 445 -12.88 -14.65 2.70
CA THR A 445 -13.60 -14.78 1.43
C THR A 445 -12.85 -15.67 0.46
N SER A 446 -13.58 -16.47 -0.34
CA SER A 446 -12.96 -17.37 -1.32
C SER A 446 -12.81 -16.69 -2.69
N ASN A 447 -11.62 -16.19 -2.96
CA ASN A 447 -11.20 -15.73 -4.30
C ASN A 447 -10.12 -16.67 -4.86
N ILE A 448 -10.38 -17.96 -4.82
CA ILE A 448 -9.41 -19.05 -5.11
C ILE A 448 -8.80 -18.91 -6.51
N GLU A 449 -9.63 -18.62 -7.52
CA GLU A 449 -9.19 -18.54 -8.91
C GLU A 449 -8.23 -17.37 -9.11
N GLU A 450 -8.55 -16.19 -8.58
CA GLU A 450 -7.76 -14.97 -8.74
C GLU A 450 -6.39 -15.08 -8.06
N PHE A 451 -6.30 -15.62 -6.85
CA PHE A 451 -5.00 -15.83 -6.19
C PHE A 451 -4.11 -16.80 -6.94
N ASN A 452 -4.68 -17.84 -7.52
CA ASN A 452 -3.92 -18.82 -8.28
C ASN A 452 -3.48 -18.28 -9.64
N GLU A 453 -4.38 -17.60 -10.38
CA GLU A 453 -4.07 -17.07 -11.71
C GLU A 453 -3.09 -15.91 -11.69
N ILE A 454 -3.25 -14.96 -10.74
CA ILE A 454 -2.45 -13.74 -10.69
C ILE A 454 -1.14 -13.96 -9.94
N TYR A 455 -1.18 -14.67 -8.81
CA TYR A 455 -0.05 -14.78 -7.88
C TYR A 455 0.57 -16.17 -7.81
N ASN A 456 -0.03 -17.16 -8.48
CA ASN A 456 0.37 -18.59 -8.37
C ASN A 456 0.38 -19.08 -6.90
N LEU A 457 -0.57 -18.59 -6.10
CA LEU A 457 -0.72 -18.95 -4.69
C LEU A 457 -1.90 -19.93 -4.55
N PRO A 458 -1.65 -21.18 -4.12
CA PRO A 458 -2.72 -22.12 -3.87
C PRO A 458 -3.55 -21.68 -2.65
N THR A 459 -4.84 -21.98 -2.66
CA THR A 459 -5.73 -21.69 -1.54
C THR A 459 -6.08 -22.95 -0.79
N TYR A 460 -6.05 -22.90 0.53
CA TYR A 460 -6.42 -23.96 1.45
C TYR A 460 -7.68 -23.57 2.23
N GLU A 461 -8.81 -24.22 1.93
CA GLU A 461 -10.05 -24.02 2.69
C GLU A 461 -9.93 -24.70 4.06
N VAL A 462 -9.91 -23.89 5.11
CA VAL A 462 -9.82 -24.36 6.49
C VAL A 462 -11.22 -24.74 6.98
N PRO A 463 -11.44 -25.98 7.43
CA PRO A 463 -12.74 -26.41 7.92
C PRO A 463 -13.13 -25.61 9.18
N SER A 464 -14.40 -25.23 9.29
CA SER A 464 -14.89 -24.59 10.51
C SER A 464 -14.78 -25.54 11.69
N ARG A 465 -14.35 -25.04 12.85
CA ARG A 465 -14.24 -25.81 14.10
C ARG A 465 -15.58 -26.41 14.53
N LEU A 466 -16.65 -25.62 14.40
CA LEU A 466 -18.02 -26.01 14.77
C LEU A 466 -18.91 -26.01 13.52
N PRO A 467 -19.96 -26.86 13.50
CA PRO A 467 -20.95 -26.81 12.43
C PRO A 467 -21.58 -25.43 12.36
N ASN A 468 -21.78 -24.93 11.14
CA ASN A 468 -22.48 -23.67 10.92
C ASN A 468 -23.97 -23.81 11.29
N ILE A 469 -24.39 -23.09 12.32
CA ILE A 469 -25.78 -23.05 12.81
C ILE A 469 -26.52 -21.78 12.34
N ARG A 470 -25.88 -20.93 11.55
CA ARG A 470 -26.50 -19.73 10.96
C ARG A 470 -27.68 -20.13 10.08
N LYS A 471 -28.82 -19.52 10.32
CA LYS A 471 -30.01 -19.63 9.47
C LYS A 471 -30.19 -18.30 8.74
N ASP A 472 -30.02 -18.31 7.44
CA ASP A 472 -30.32 -17.14 6.64
C ASP A 472 -31.83 -17.03 6.50
N LEU A 473 -32.37 -15.89 6.95
CA LEU A 473 -33.79 -15.57 6.77
C LEU A 473 -34.03 -15.17 5.30
N LYS A 474 -35.26 -15.35 4.84
CA LYS A 474 -35.67 -14.89 3.50
C LYS A 474 -35.42 -13.38 3.41
N GLU A 475 -34.86 -12.95 2.30
CA GLU A 475 -34.72 -11.53 2.01
C GLU A 475 -36.08 -10.82 2.08
N SER A 476 -36.13 -9.71 2.79
CA SER A 476 -37.27 -8.81 2.83
C SER A 476 -36.92 -7.59 1.97
N VAL A 477 -37.60 -7.48 0.82
CA VAL A 477 -37.40 -6.34 -0.09
C VAL A 477 -38.47 -5.30 0.25
N TYR A 478 -38.01 -4.09 0.61
CA TYR A 478 -38.87 -2.95 0.87
C TYR A 478 -38.77 -1.96 -0.30
N LEU A 479 -39.96 -1.44 -0.75
CA LEU A 479 -40.01 -0.45 -1.84
C LEU A 479 -39.57 0.94 -1.44
N THR A 480 -39.51 1.23 -0.14
CA THR A 480 -39.06 2.51 0.41
C THR A 480 -38.27 2.27 1.71
N LYS A 481 -37.37 3.20 2.02
CA LYS A 481 -36.69 3.26 3.32
C LYS A 481 -37.60 3.89 4.36
#